data_d941c5817199756be8e52dea7bc56ab2
#
_entry.id   d941c5817199756be8e52dea7bc56ab2
#
_cell.length_a   1.000
_cell.length_b   1.000
_cell.length_c   1.000
_cell.angle_alpha   90.00
_cell.angle_beta   90.00
_cell.angle_gamma   90.00
#
_symmetry.space_group_name_H-M   'P 1'
#
loop_
_entity.id
_entity.type
_entity.pdbx_description
1 polymer ?
#
loop_
_entity_poly.entity_id
_entity_poly.type
_entity_poly.pdbx_seq_one_letter_code
_entity_poly.pdbx_strand_id
1 'polypeptide(L)'
;MCIRDSTKKNNILVYSDLIREFADYETKKNVNADYSSLENIDTPFSNELLVPFLDLIYLLDLNKENIEEACHNFLVSLEQLEHRYERINFKGNIKFINDSKATNFHAVTNAINRSKNIILILHGLTKNIPSEELKLTSDVKKIIVQSEMKLNFNQFYGKIIKYESINEIKNLIKSEMQEGDTVLFSCGGASFNDFKNYKERGNFFKKLVNEIDSET
;
A
#
# COMPACT_ATOMS: atom_id res chain seq x y z
N MET A 1 -22.85 18.94 -2.42
CA MET A 1 -22.54 18.52 -1.03
C MET A 1 -21.16 17.92 -1.06
N CYS A 2 -20.18 18.52 -0.42
CA CYS A 2 -18.77 18.24 -0.67
C CYS A 2 -18.34 17.01 0.15
N ILE A 3 -17.92 15.94 -0.52
CA ILE A 3 -17.46 14.65 0.06
C ILE A 3 -16.15 14.81 0.90
N ARG A 4 -15.69 16.04 1.15
CA ARG A 4 -14.41 16.31 1.83
C ARG A 4 -14.35 16.00 3.33
N ASP A 5 -15.46 15.71 4.00
CA ASP A 5 -15.49 15.51 5.47
C ASP A 5 -15.41 14.05 5.93
N SER A 6 -15.38 13.07 5.02
CA SER A 6 -15.36 11.64 5.37
C SER A 6 -13.97 11.06 5.69
N THR A 7 -12.90 11.83 5.59
CA THR A 7 -11.50 11.36 5.70
C THR A 7 -11.03 10.96 7.10
N LYS A 8 -11.90 10.93 8.11
CA LYS A 8 -11.52 10.64 9.52
C LYS A 8 -11.94 9.27 10.06
N LYS A 9 -12.61 8.41 9.27
CA LYS A 9 -13.02 7.07 9.72
C LYS A 9 -12.24 5.98 8.99
N ASN A 10 -12.02 4.87 9.67
CA ASN A 10 -11.31 3.69 9.14
C ASN A 10 -11.73 3.38 7.69
N ASN A 11 -10.74 3.20 6.80
CA ASN A 11 -10.94 3.07 5.35
C ASN A 11 -12.02 2.06 4.91
N ILE A 12 -12.23 0.99 5.67
CA ILE A 12 -13.26 -0.04 5.40
C ILE A 12 -14.68 0.52 5.64
N LEU A 13 -14.88 1.31 6.71
CA LEU A 13 -16.18 1.91 7.02
C LEU A 13 -16.59 2.98 6.00
N VAL A 14 -15.63 3.75 5.51
CA VAL A 14 -15.88 4.76 4.46
C VAL A 14 -16.28 4.11 3.15
N TYR A 15 -15.67 2.97 2.83
CA TYR A 15 -15.98 2.21 1.62
C TYR A 15 -17.41 1.62 1.68
N SER A 16 -17.78 1.00 2.79
CA SER A 16 -19.14 0.47 3.00
C SER A 16 -20.19 1.59 3.05
N ASP A 17 -19.87 2.74 3.65
CA ASP A 17 -20.75 3.90 3.69
C ASP A 17 -20.93 4.52 2.31
N LEU A 18 -19.88 4.60 1.49
CA LEU A 18 -19.95 5.08 0.10
C LEU A 18 -20.78 4.16 -0.78
N ILE A 19 -20.61 2.84 -0.64
CA ILE A 19 -21.42 1.85 -1.34
C ILE A 19 -22.88 1.95 -0.88
N ARG A 20 -23.14 2.15 0.41
CA ARG A 20 -24.49 2.38 0.93
C ARG A 20 -25.10 3.68 0.43
N GLU A 21 -24.37 4.79 0.41
CA GLU A 21 -24.85 6.06 -0.15
C GLU A 21 -25.16 5.91 -1.64
N PHE A 22 -24.35 5.15 -2.37
CA PHE A 22 -24.58 4.86 -3.78
C PHE A 22 -25.79 3.92 -3.96
N ALA A 23 -25.93 2.89 -3.15
CA ALA A 23 -27.08 1.99 -3.12
C ALA A 23 -28.38 2.72 -2.72
N ASP A 24 -28.32 3.63 -1.72
CA ASP A 24 -29.43 4.47 -1.31
C ASP A 24 -29.89 5.46 -2.42
N TYR A 25 -28.92 5.98 -3.16
CA TYR A 25 -29.23 6.81 -4.32
C TYR A 25 -29.92 6.02 -5.43
N GLU A 26 -29.42 4.82 -5.75
CA GLU A 26 -29.99 3.89 -6.72
C GLU A 26 -31.37 3.41 -6.28
N THR A 27 -31.59 3.14 -4.98
CA THR A 27 -32.90 2.75 -4.42
C THR A 27 -33.92 3.86 -4.59
N LYS A 28 -33.51 5.13 -4.48
CA LYS A 28 -34.39 6.29 -4.78
C LYS A 28 -34.74 6.42 -6.26
N LYS A 29 -33.94 5.83 -7.16
CA LYS A 29 -34.22 5.73 -8.61
C LYS A 29 -34.94 4.43 -9.02
N ASN A 30 -35.42 3.60 -8.09
CA ASN A 30 -36.05 2.28 -8.37
C ASN A 30 -35.08 1.26 -9.02
N VAL A 31 -33.78 1.32 -8.71
CA VAL A 31 -32.77 0.37 -9.20
C VAL A 31 -32.30 -0.48 -8.02
N ASN A 32 -32.60 -1.78 -8.01
CA ASN A 32 -32.09 -2.73 -6.99
C ASN A 32 -30.67 -3.18 -7.34
N ALA A 33 -29.63 -2.50 -6.82
CA ALA A 33 -28.25 -2.91 -6.97
C ALA A 33 -27.75 -3.64 -5.73
N ASP A 34 -27.20 -4.81 -5.90
CA ASP A 34 -26.46 -5.53 -4.89
C ASP A 34 -24.96 -5.29 -5.10
N TYR A 35 -24.37 -4.42 -4.28
CA TYR A 35 -22.92 -4.11 -4.28
C TYR A 35 -22.16 -4.90 -3.21
N SER A 36 -22.79 -5.92 -2.60
CA SER A 36 -22.17 -6.73 -1.53
C SER A 36 -20.88 -7.44 -2.00
N SER A 37 -20.77 -7.73 -3.29
CA SER A 37 -19.55 -8.26 -3.91
C SER A 37 -18.36 -7.29 -3.82
N LEU A 38 -18.62 -5.97 -3.81
CA LEU A 38 -17.56 -4.94 -3.72
C LEU A 38 -17.10 -4.69 -2.28
N GLU A 39 -17.89 -5.06 -1.27
CA GLU A 39 -17.52 -4.90 0.15
C GLU A 39 -16.34 -5.79 0.57
N ASN A 40 -16.09 -6.87 -0.15
CA ASN A 40 -15.05 -7.86 0.14
C ASN A 40 -13.79 -7.72 -0.71
N ILE A 41 -13.71 -6.71 -1.60
CA ILE A 41 -12.53 -6.49 -2.41
C ILE A 41 -11.48 -5.78 -1.55
N ASP A 42 -10.45 -6.54 -1.14
CA ASP A 42 -9.24 -6.00 -0.50
C ASP A 42 -8.46 -5.20 -1.55
N THR A 43 -8.81 -3.93 -1.73
CA THR A 43 -8.19 -3.10 -2.76
C THR A 43 -6.85 -2.56 -2.30
N PRO A 44 -5.81 -2.63 -3.14
CA PRO A 44 -4.52 -2.02 -2.87
C PRO A 44 -4.55 -0.48 -2.93
N PHE A 45 -5.68 0.13 -3.23
CA PHE A 45 -5.81 1.57 -3.45
C PHE A 45 -6.71 2.23 -2.42
N SER A 46 -6.34 3.44 -2.04
CA SER A 46 -7.13 4.28 -1.15
C SER A 46 -8.47 4.63 -1.79
N ASN A 47 -9.48 4.86 -0.97
CA ASN A 47 -10.79 5.38 -1.37
C ASN A 47 -10.69 6.65 -2.24
N GLU A 48 -9.56 7.36 -2.17
CA GLU A 48 -9.26 8.55 -2.97
C GLU A 48 -9.26 8.29 -4.49
N LEU A 49 -8.98 7.05 -4.93
CA LEU A 49 -9.06 6.68 -6.35
C LEU A 49 -10.43 6.11 -6.74
N LEU A 50 -11.06 5.39 -5.82
CA LEU A 50 -12.35 4.77 -6.09
C LEU A 50 -13.48 5.80 -6.16
N VAL A 51 -13.48 6.81 -5.29
CA VAL A 51 -14.50 7.87 -5.25
C VAL A 51 -14.61 8.62 -6.58
N PRO A 52 -13.53 9.18 -7.18
CA PRO A 52 -13.63 9.83 -8.47
C PRO A 52 -14.08 8.88 -9.60
N PHE A 53 -13.76 7.60 -9.50
CA PHE A 53 -14.19 6.60 -10.48
C PHE A 53 -15.69 6.32 -10.38
N LEU A 54 -16.22 6.18 -9.19
CA LEU A 54 -17.66 6.03 -8.94
C LEU A 54 -18.45 7.29 -9.35
N ASP A 55 -17.90 8.48 -9.05
CA ASP A 55 -18.46 9.76 -9.48
C ASP A 55 -18.51 9.87 -11.01
N LEU A 56 -17.47 9.40 -11.71
CA LEU A 56 -17.42 9.40 -13.17
C LEU A 56 -18.45 8.43 -13.75
N ILE A 57 -18.59 7.23 -13.21
CA ILE A 57 -19.61 6.25 -13.62
C ILE A 57 -20.99 6.84 -13.46
N TYR A 58 -21.25 7.50 -12.33
CA TYR A 58 -22.50 8.19 -12.06
C TYR A 58 -22.80 9.30 -13.05
N LEU A 59 -21.82 10.16 -13.36
CA LEU A 59 -21.98 11.27 -14.31
C LEU A 59 -22.23 10.78 -15.74
N LEU A 60 -21.73 9.61 -16.09
CA LEU A 60 -21.90 9.03 -17.42
C LEU A 60 -23.24 8.27 -17.59
N ASP A 61 -24.07 8.19 -16.54
CA ASP A 61 -25.36 7.47 -16.52
C ASP A 61 -25.28 6.05 -17.13
N LEU A 62 -24.18 5.34 -16.77
CA LEU A 62 -23.89 4.02 -17.31
C LEU A 62 -24.87 2.98 -16.75
N ASN A 63 -25.28 2.04 -17.61
CA ASN A 63 -26.15 0.95 -17.21
C ASN A 63 -25.51 0.09 -16.13
N LYS A 64 -26.28 -0.23 -15.11
CA LYS A 64 -25.88 -0.87 -13.87
C LYS A 64 -25.13 -2.20 -14.03
N GLU A 65 -25.61 -3.09 -14.89
CA GLU A 65 -24.98 -4.39 -15.14
C GLU A 65 -23.53 -4.25 -15.62
N ASN A 66 -23.24 -3.16 -16.34
CA ASN A 66 -21.88 -2.83 -16.79
C ASN A 66 -21.01 -2.17 -15.72
N ILE A 67 -21.63 -1.53 -14.70
CA ILE A 67 -20.92 -0.82 -13.65
C ILE A 67 -20.19 -1.80 -12.72
N GLU A 68 -20.88 -2.85 -12.27
CA GLU A 68 -20.32 -3.84 -11.36
C GLU A 68 -19.13 -4.57 -11.99
N GLU A 69 -19.28 -5.01 -13.23
CA GLU A 69 -18.19 -5.61 -14.00
C GLU A 69 -17.04 -4.62 -14.25
N ALA A 70 -17.36 -3.37 -14.62
CA ALA A 70 -16.34 -2.34 -14.83
C ALA A 70 -15.58 -1.99 -13.55
N CYS A 71 -16.27 -1.88 -12.40
CA CYS A 71 -15.65 -1.69 -11.11
C CYS A 71 -14.76 -2.87 -10.74
N HIS A 72 -15.24 -4.09 -10.89
CA HIS A 72 -14.46 -5.29 -10.61
C HIS A 72 -13.20 -5.35 -11.50
N ASN A 73 -13.34 -5.17 -12.81
CA ASN A 73 -12.22 -5.18 -13.75
C ASN A 73 -11.22 -4.06 -13.47
N PHE A 74 -11.70 -2.87 -13.09
CA PHE A 74 -10.85 -1.75 -12.69
C PHE A 74 -10.05 -2.09 -11.43
N LEU A 75 -10.70 -2.61 -10.38
CA LEU A 75 -10.04 -2.99 -9.13
C LEU A 75 -9.01 -4.10 -9.35
N VAL A 76 -9.36 -5.13 -10.11
CA VAL A 76 -8.42 -6.21 -10.49
C VAL A 76 -7.24 -5.66 -11.29
N SER A 77 -7.46 -4.72 -12.20
CA SER A 77 -6.38 -4.09 -12.97
C SER A 77 -5.43 -3.28 -12.08
N LEU A 78 -5.96 -2.66 -11.02
CA LEU A 78 -5.16 -1.92 -10.05
C LEU A 78 -4.27 -2.85 -9.20
N GLU A 79 -4.76 -4.03 -8.82
CA GLU A 79 -3.96 -5.05 -8.11
C GLU A 79 -2.75 -5.54 -8.93
N GLN A 80 -2.82 -5.43 -10.25
CA GLN A 80 -1.75 -5.82 -11.17
C GLN A 80 -0.69 -4.74 -11.41
N LEU A 81 -0.80 -3.56 -10.78
CA LEU A 81 0.20 -2.50 -10.96
C LEU A 81 1.50 -2.85 -10.24
N GLU A 82 2.49 -3.26 -11.00
CA GLU A 82 3.83 -3.58 -10.50
C GLU A 82 4.40 -2.44 -9.66
N HIS A 83 5.04 -2.80 -8.55
CA HIS A 83 5.73 -1.91 -7.63
C HIS A 83 4.83 -0.90 -6.88
N ARG A 84 3.49 -1.08 -6.91
CA ARG A 84 2.52 -0.27 -6.15
C ARG A 84 1.74 -1.15 -5.20
N TYR A 85 2.24 -1.34 -4.00
CA TYR A 85 1.69 -2.25 -3.00
C TYR A 85 1.44 -3.67 -3.57
N GLU A 86 2.32 -4.07 -4.46
CA GLU A 86 2.29 -5.34 -5.17
C GLU A 86 2.59 -6.48 -4.21
N ARG A 87 1.68 -7.44 -4.08
CA ARG A 87 1.93 -8.64 -3.30
C ARG A 87 2.82 -9.61 -4.08
N ILE A 88 3.91 -10.03 -3.47
CA ILE A 88 4.81 -11.04 -4.03
C ILE A 88 4.43 -12.41 -3.46
N ASN A 89 4.33 -13.42 -4.34
CA ASN A 89 4.09 -14.79 -3.91
C ASN A 89 5.28 -15.30 -3.09
N PHE A 90 4.98 -15.91 -1.95
CA PHE A 90 5.94 -16.51 -1.03
C PHE A 90 5.32 -17.74 -0.38
N LYS A 91 6.12 -18.82 -0.22
CA LYS A 91 5.70 -20.03 0.47
C LYS A 91 5.68 -19.77 1.98
N GLY A 92 4.57 -19.97 2.64
CA GLY A 92 4.45 -19.77 4.08
C GLY A 92 3.56 -18.58 4.46
N ASN A 93 3.51 -18.29 5.74
CA ASN A 93 2.59 -17.31 6.33
C ASN A 93 3.24 -15.92 6.53
N ILE A 94 4.12 -15.50 5.61
CA ILE A 94 4.73 -14.17 5.58
C ILE A 94 4.25 -13.47 4.32
N LYS A 95 3.84 -12.21 4.45
CA LYS A 95 3.43 -11.38 3.32
C LYS A 95 4.59 -10.50 2.87
N PHE A 96 4.96 -10.55 1.60
CA PHE A 96 5.92 -9.65 1.01
C PHE A 96 5.20 -8.66 0.09
N ILE A 97 5.37 -7.36 0.37
CA ILE A 97 4.72 -6.27 -0.36
C ILE A 97 5.79 -5.39 -1.00
N ASN A 98 5.75 -5.28 -2.31
CA ASN A 98 6.60 -4.41 -3.10
C ASN A 98 5.88 -3.09 -3.41
N ASP A 99 6.28 -2.05 -2.70
CA ASP A 99 5.77 -0.70 -2.89
C ASP A 99 6.92 0.28 -3.23
N SER A 100 7.83 -0.18 -4.10
CA SER A 100 8.98 0.60 -4.53
C SER A 100 8.61 1.93 -5.19
N LYS A 101 7.38 2.08 -5.68
CA LYS A 101 6.84 3.34 -6.22
C LYS A 101 6.57 4.40 -5.15
N ALA A 102 6.45 4.04 -3.89
CA ALA A 102 6.35 4.99 -2.78
C ALA A 102 7.68 5.75 -2.61
N THR A 103 7.76 6.92 -3.23
CA THR A 103 8.96 7.78 -3.24
C THR A 103 8.83 9.00 -2.32
N ASN A 104 7.85 8.99 -1.42
CA ASN A 104 7.61 9.99 -0.38
C ASN A 104 6.93 9.34 0.83
N PHE A 105 6.97 10.03 1.98
CA PHE A 105 6.46 9.49 3.24
C PHE A 105 4.94 9.41 3.33
N HIS A 106 4.21 10.23 2.57
CA HIS A 106 2.76 10.12 2.49
C HIS A 106 2.34 8.77 1.90
N ALA A 107 2.96 8.35 0.80
CA ALA A 107 2.72 7.03 0.21
C ALA A 107 3.08 5.89 1.16
N VAL A 108 4.22 5.99 1.88
CA VAL A 108 4.63 5.00 2.90
C VAL A 108 3.59 4.91 4.02
N THR A 109 3.10 6.05 4.52
CA THR A 109 2.06 6.09 5.56
C THR A 109 0.78 5.37 5.10
N ASN A 110 0.37 5.58 3.86
CA ASN A 110 -0.79 4.89 3.28
C ASN A 110 -0.56 3.37 3.19
N ALA A 111 0.64 2.93 2.83
CA ALA A 111 0.99 1.51 2.79
C ALA A 111 1.01 0.88 4.20
N ILE A 112 1.52 1.60 5.20
CA ILE A 112 1.52 1.18 6.62
C ILE A 112 0.09 0.97 7.11
N ASN A 113 -0.82 1.92 6.84
CA ASN A 113 -2.21 1.86 7.31
C ASN A 113 -2.99 0.64 6.77
N ARG A 114 -2.50 0.01 5.72
CA ARG A 114 -3.10 -1.16 5.06
C ARG A 114 -2.47 -2.48 5.47
N SER A 115 -1.45 -2.45 6.31
CA SER A 115 -0.65 -3.61 6.68
C SER A 115 -0.72 -3.85 8.20
N LYS A 116 -0.43 -5.08 8.61
CA LYS A 116 -0.33 -5.50 10.01
C LYS A 116 1.01 -6.20 10.24
N ASN A 117 1.52 -6.16 11.49
CA ASN A 117 2.77 -6.83 11.89
C ASN A 117 3.94 -6.50 10.95
N ILE A 118 4.25 -5.21 10.79
CA ILE A 118 5.06 -4.70 9.69
C ILE A 118 6.55 -4.71 10.05
N ILE A 119 7.36 -5.28 9.15
CA ILE A 119 8.78 -4.97 9.01
C ILE A 119 8.89 -4.01 7.83
N LEU A 120 9.06 -2.72 8.12
CA LEU A 120 9.13 -1.67 7.12
C LEU A 120 10.55 -1.52 6.59
N ILE A 121 10.71 -1.48 5.27
CA ILE A 121 12.00 -1.21 4.63
C ILE A 121 11.94 0.13 3.92
N LEU A 122 12.81 1.06 4.37
CA LEU A 122 12.99 2.39 3.82
C LEU A 122 14.31 2.50 3.06
N HIS A 123 14.27 3.07 1.86
CA HIS A 123 15.42 3.15 0.97
C HIS A 123 15.37 4.33 0.02
N GLY A 124 16.51 4.98 -0.20
CA GLY A 124 16.71 5.99 -1.22
C GLY A 124 16.84 7.41 -0.71
N LEU A 125 16.94 8.34 -1.65
CA LEU A 125 17.20 9.75 -1.36
C LEU A 125 15.92 10.46 -0.91
N THR A 126 15.94 11.02 0.30
CA THR A 126 14.87 11.89 0.78
C THR A 126 15.00 13.27 0.11
N LYS A 127 13.94 13.75 -0.51
CA LYS A 127 13.88 15.04 -1.21
C LYS A 127 13.71 16.23 -0.25
N ASN A 128 14.53 16.35 0.80
CA ASN A 128 14.39 17.36 1.86
C ASN A 128 12.97 17.45 2.47
N ILE A 129 12.21 16.34 2.40
CA ILE A 129 10.87 16.24 2.98
C ILE A 129 11.05 16.03 4.48
N PRO A 130 10.37 16.81 5.33
CA PRO A 130 10.43 16.62 6.77
C PRO A 130 10.05 15.19 7.17
N SER A 131 10.82 14.59 8.06
CA SER A 131 10.54 13.23 8.56
C SER A 131 9.26 13.11 9.36
N GLU A 132 8.72 14.23 9.81
CA GLU A 132 7.43 14.34 10.52
C GLU A 132 6.23 13.93 9.66
N GLU A 133 6.38 13.89 8.33
CA GLU A 133 5.36 13.38 7.42
C GLU A 133 5.20 11.85 7.50
N LEU A 134 6.20 11.13 8.00
CA LEU A 134 6.10 9.69 8.18
C LEU A 134 5.32 9.37 9.47
N LYS A 135 4.09 8.91 9.31
CA LYS A 135 3.25 8.48 10.43
C LYS A 135 3.31 6.96 10.56
N LEU A 136 3.82 6.47 11.70
CA LEU A 136 3.85 5.06 12.01
C LEU A 136 2.65 4.68 12.88
N THR A 137 2.16 3.45 12.69
CA THR A 137 1.17 2.81 13.56
C THR A 137 1.86 1.86 14.55
N SER A 138 1.10 1.36 15.53
CA SER A 138 1.58 0.32 16.45
C SER A 138 1.92 -1.00 15.74
N ASP A 139 1.38 -1.21 14.54
CA ASP A 139 1.63 -2.39 13.71
C ASP A 139 3.06 -2.46 13.15
N VAL A 140 3.83 -1.35 13.16
CA VAL A 140 5.22 -1.35 12.73
C VAL A 140 6.10 -1.92 13.84
N LYS A 141 6.60 -3.13 13.64
CA LYS A 141 7.46 -3.86 14.58
C LYS A 141 8.93 -3.44 14.46
N LYS A 142 9.41 -3.35 13.22
CA LYS A 142 10.82 -3.01 12.88
C LYS A 142 10.87 -2.09 11.67
N ILE A 143 11.93 -1.30 11.60
CA ILE A 143 12.25 -0.42 10.47
C ILE A 143 13.67 -0.71 10.04
N ILE A 144 13.84 -1.26 8.85
CA ILE A 144 15.12 -1.46 8.18
C ILE A 144 15.34 -0.26 7.28
N VAL A 145 16.35 0.55 7.53
CA VAL A 145 16.52 1.85 6.85
C VAL A 145 17.95 2.07 6.40
N GLN A 146 18.11 2.61 5.18
CA GLN A 146 19.41 3.03 4.66
C GLN A 146 20.02 4.12 5.53
N SER A 147 21.30 3.96 5.91
CA SER A 147 22.00 4.84 6.86
C SER A 147 22.03 6.31 6.46
N GLU A 148 22.07 6.57 5.14
CA GLU A 148 22.07 7.93 4.58
C GLU A 148 20.72 8.63 4.65
N MET A 149 19.65 7.90 4.94
CA MET A 149 18.30 8.47 5.03
C MET A 149 18.18 9.37 6.25
N LYS A 150 17.96 10.66 6.02
CA LYS A 150 17.79 11.66 7.10
C LYS A 150 16.38 11.57 7.68
N LEU A 151 16.22 10.83 8.77
CA LEU A 151 14.96 10.69 9.50
C LEU A 151 15.15 11.13 10.95
N ASN A 152 14.15 11.77 11.52
CA ASN A 152 14.12 12.04 12.96
C ASN A 152 13.62 10.79 13.70
N PHE A 153 14.54 9.95 14.15
CA PHE A 153 14.23 8.64 14.73
C PHE A 153 13.88 8.65 16.21
N ASN A 154 13.84 9.80 16.88
CA ASN A 154 13.64 9.89 18.33
C ASN A 154 12.37 9.19 18.84
N GLN A 155 11.31 9.13 18.01
CA GLN A 155 10.06 8.45 18.36
C GLN A 155 10.04 6.94 18.05
N PHE A 156 11.14 6.39 17.47
CA PHE A 156 11.20 5.00 17.01
C PHE A 156 12.32 4.20 17.67
N TYR A 157 12.79 4.68 18.82
CA TYR A 157 13.91 4.08 19.55
C TYR A 157 13.70 2.58 19.77
N GLY A 158 14.70 1.76 19.45
CA GLY A 158 14.68 0.30 19.59
C GLY A 158 14.00 -0.47 18.45
N LYS A 159 13.37 0.21 17.47
CA LYS A 159 12.76 -0.45 16.29
C LYS A 159 13.59 -0.35 15.02
N ILE A 160 14.70 0.41 15.04
CA ILE A 160 15.47 0.79 13.85
C ILE A 160 16.68 -0.09 13.69
N ILE A 161 16.85 -0.63 12.49
CA ILE A 161 18.04 -1.33 12.01
C ILE A 161 18.56 -0.57 10.80
N LYS A 162 19.80 -0.08 10.86
CA LYS A 162 20.43 0.64 9.75
C LYS A 162 21.23 -0.32 8.90
N TYR A 163 21.26 -0.06 7.59
CA TYR A 163 22.13 -0.75 6.64
C TYR A 163 22.87 0.25 5.75
N GLU A 164 24.07 -0.13 5.29
CA GLU A 164 24.91 0.66 4.39
C GLU A 164 24.71 0.24 2.94
N SER A 165 24.67 -1.06 2.68
CA SER A 165 24.51 -1.62 1.34
C SER A 165 23.16 -2.29 1.17
N ILE A 166 22.50 -2.07 0.03
CA ILE A 166 21.23 -2.71 -0.32
C ILE A 166 21.31 -4.25 -0.27
N ASN A 167 22.50 -4.82 -0.45
CA ASN A 167 22.73 -6.27 -0.39
C ASN A 167 22.57 -6.86 1.02
N GLU A 168 22.62 -6.04 2.07
CA GLU A 168 22.43 -6.47 3.46
C GLU A 168 20.97 -6.77 3.78
N ILE A 169 20.02 -6.17 3.02
CA ILE A 169 18.57 -6.25 3.29
C ILE A 169 18.09 -7.70 3.37
N LYS A 170 18.59 -8.59 2.51
CA LYS A 170 18.21 -10.02 2.52
C LYS A 170 18.45 -10.67 3.89
N ASN A 171 19.64 -10.50 4.43
CA ASN A 171 20.02 -11.09 5.73
C ASN A 171 19.25 -10.42 6.89
N LEU A 172 19.03 -9.11 6.81
CA LEU A 172 18.27 -8.39 7.83
C LEU A 172 16.79 -8.81 7.83
N ILE A 173 16.18 -9.01 6.66
CA ILE A 173 14.81 -9.56 6.57
C ILE A 173 14.79 -10.95 7.21
N LYS A 174 15.70 -11.84 6.83
CA LYS A 174 15.74 -13.23 7.35
C LYS A 174 15.94 -13.28 8.87
N SER A 175 16.70 -12.36 9.46
CA SER A 175 16.92 -12.32 10.91
C SER A 175 15.73 -11.78 11.71
N GLU A 176 14.89 -10.93 11.11
CA GLU A 176 13.82 -10.22 11.81
C GLU A 176 12.42 -10.78 11.53
N MET A 177 12.22 -11.42 10.36
CA MET A 177 10.90 -11.92 9.96
C MET A 177 10.46 -13.15 10.77
N GLN A 178 9.17 -13.17 11.09
CA GLN A 178 8.48 -14.27 11.75
C GLN A 178 7.17 -14.59 11.02
N GLU A 179 6.63 -15.78 11.26
CA GLU A 179 5.31 -16.13 10.72
C GLU A 179 4.23 -15.10 11.12
N GLY A 180 3.39 -14.74 10.16
CA GLY A 180 2.36 -13.73 10.32
C GLY A 180 2.83 -12.29 10.06
N ASP A 181 4.11 -12.07 9.78
CA ASP A 181 4.64 -10.74 9.48
C ASP A 181 4.34 -10.29 8.05
N THR A 182 4.32 -8.97 7.87
CA THR A 182 4.32 -8.31 6.58
C THR A 182 5.66 -7.60 6.37
N VAL A 183 6.46 -8.05 5.44
CA VAL A 183 7.66 -7.36 4.97
C VAL A 183 7.25 -6.35 3.91
N LEU A 184 7.24 -5.07 4.30
CA LEU A 184 6.76 -3.97 3.47
C LEU A 184 7.94 -3.16 2.92
N PHE A 185 8.25 -3.34 1.63
CA PHE A 185 9.24 -2.56 0.90
C PHE A 185 8.60 -1.29 0.35
N SER A 186 8.40 -0.29 1.22
CA SER A 186 7.82 1.02 0.88
C SER A 186 8.85 2.10 1.16
N CYS A 187 9.54 2.53 0.13
CA CYS A 187 10.88 3.09 0.22
C CYS A 187 10.97 4.52 0.77
N GLY A 188 9.96 5.37 0.55
CA GLY A 188 9.91 6.76 1.07
C GLY A 188 10.90 7.73 0.40
N GLY A 189 11.84 7.24 -0.39
CA GLY A 189 12.87 8.02 -1.08
C GLY A 189 12.96 7.72 -2.57
N ALA A 190 13.59 8.63 -3.31
CA ALA A 190 13.92 8.42 -4.73
C ALA A 190 14.98 7.32 -4.87
N SER A 191 14.91 6.54 -5.97
CA SER A 191 15.76 5.35 -6.16
C SER A 191 17.15 5.63 -6.72
N PHE A 192 17.46 6.88 -7.07
CA PHE A 192 18.59 7.23 -7.93
C PHE A 192 20.00 7.09 -7.31
N ASN A 193 20.08 6.73 -6.03
CA ASN A 193 21.37 6.42 -5.41
C ASN A 193 21.91 5.04 -5.85
N ASP A 194 21.06 4.00 -5.88
CA ASP A 194 21.48 2.62 -6.17
C ASP A 194 20.83 2.04 -7.44
N PHE A 195 19.76 2.68 -7.96
CA PHE A 195 18.98 2.18 -9.09
C PHE A 195 18.64 3.30 -10.08
N LYS A 196 18.52 2.98 -11.36
CA LYS A 196 18.10 3.93 -12.42
C LYS A 196 16.71 4.48 -12.21
N ASN A 197 15.82 3.69 -11.62
CA ASN A 197 14.42 4.05 -11.35
C ASN A 197 13.78 3.12 -10.33
N TYR A 198 12.56 3.45 -9.90
CA TYR A 198 11.81 2.65 -8.93
C TYR A 198 11.46 1.23 -9.44
N LYS A 199 11.37 1.01 -10.77
CA LYS A 199 11.07 -0.31 -11.35
C LYS A 199 12.26 -1.25 -11.14
N GLU A 200 13.48 -0.78 -11.42
CA GLU A 200 14.70 -1.56 -11.18
C GLU A 200 14.84 -1.92 -9.70
N ARG A 201 14.59 -0.95 -8.81
CA ARG A 201 14.57 -1.18 -7.36
C ARG A 201 13.52 -2.20 -6.93
N GLY A 202 12.31 -2.12 -7.48
CA GLY A 202 11.26 -3.09 -7.21
C GLY A 202 11.54 -4.48 -7.74
N ASN A 203 12.17 -4.60 -8.92
CA ASN A 203 12.61 -5.88 -9.48
C ASN A 203 13.74 -6.51 -8.65
N PHE A 204 14.64 -5.70 -8.11
CA PHE A 204 15.64 -6.16 -7.15
C PHE A 204 14.95 -6.80 -5.93
N PHE A 205 13.95 -6.15 -5.36
CA PHE A 205 13.22 -6.70 -4.22
C PHE A 205 12.47 -7.99 -4.56
N LYS A 206 11.82 -8.08 -5.74
CA LYS A 206 11.18 -9.33 -6.21
C LYS A 206 12.19 -10.47 -6.29
N LYS A 207 13.37 -10.22 -6.86
CA LYS A 207 14.44 -11.22 -6.94
C LYS A 207 14.91 -11.66 -5.56
N LEU A 208 15.11 -10.72 -4.64
CA LEU A 208 15.52 -10.98 -3.26
C LEU A 208 14.49 -11.88 -2.54
N VAL A 209 13.19 -11.60 -2.69
CA VAL A 209 12.12 -12.42 -2.09
C VAL A 209 12.14 -13.84 -2.66
N ASN A 210 12.30 -14.01 -3.98
CA ASN A 210 12.40 -15.32 -4.61
C ASN A 210 13.63 -16.11 -4.10
N GLU A 211 14.75 -15.43 -3.85
CA GLU A 211 15.92 -16.07 -3.26
C GLU A 211 15.65 -16.53 -1.81
N ILE A 212 14.98 -15.71 -0.99
CA ILE A 212 14.59 -16.10 0.37
C ILE A 212 13.65 -17.31 0.31
N ASP A 213 12.64 -17.31 -0.58
CA ASP A 213 11.67 -18.39 -0.74
C ASP A 213 12.32 -19.72 -1.14
N SER A 214 13.40 -19.65 -1.93
CA SER A 214 14.16 -20.85 -2.35
C SER A 214 15.05 -21.43 -1.26
N GLU A 215 15.37 -20.66 -0.22
CA GLU A 215 16.23 -21.05 0.91
C GLU A 215 15.42 -21.50 2.15
N THR A 216 14.08 -21.34 2.10
CA THR A 216 13.14 -21.73 3.15
C THR A 216 12.50 -23.08 2.82
#